data_ea37e2a6cd0b581983deb6e8b78ec223
#
_entry.id   ea37e2a6cd0b581983deb6e8b78ec223
#
_cell.length_a   1.000
_cell.length_b   1.000
_cell.length_c   1.000
_cell.angle_alpha   90.00
_cell.angle_beta   90.00
_cell.angle_gamma   90.00
#
_symmetry.space_group_name_H-M   'P 1'
#
loop_
_entity.id
_entity.type
_entity.pdbx_description
1 polymer ?
#
loop_
_entity_poly.entity_id
_entity_poly.type
_entity_poly.pdbx_seq_one_letter_code
_entity_poly.pdbx_strand_id
1 'polypeptide(L)'
;MSRGLGDVYKRQGFVSSNIHSPVSGTVSKIDKIANAFGIYSQAIIIDTEGDDWEEYIDRTPSLEKEIALSSNEIIQKIAQNGIVGLGGATFPTHVKLTPPKEFKPTVLIVNATECEPYLTDDHALMLESPEQIIIGCHILMKAIHVKQAYIGVENNKRDAIALLKKQAEKYPGIEIVPLRTRYPQ
;
A
#
# COMPACT_ATOMS: atom_id res chain seq x y z
N MET A 1 21.34 4.62 12.55
CA MET A 1 20.32 4.29 11.56
C MET A 1 19.73 5.57 11.03
N SER A 2 19.57 5.67 9.74
CA SER A 2 18.86 6.79 9.11
C SER A 2 17.40 6.42 8.86
N ARG A 3 16.52 7.40 8.71
CA ARG A 3 15.12 7.20 8.32
C ARG A 3 15.01 6.62 6.91
N GLY A 4 14.06 5.76 6.68
CA GLY A 4 13.76 5.19 5.38
C GLY A 4 14.01 3.69 5.31
N LEU A 5 14.62 3.21 4.24
CA LEU A 5 14.88 1.78 4.02
C LEU A 5 16.07 1.24 4.84
N GLY A 6 16.43 1.89 5.94
CA GLY A 6 17.42 1.40 6.88
C GLY A 6 17.07 0.01 7.41
N ASP A 7 18.04 -0.84 7.45
CA ASP A 7 17.93 -2.30 7.62
C ASP A 7 17.56 -2.68 9.05
N VAL A 8 16.29 -2.68 9.42
CA VAL A 8 15.88 -3.00 10.77
C VAL A 8 15.43 -4.45 10.93
N TYR A 9 14.71 -5.00 9.97
CA TYR A 9 14.23 -6.39 10.05
C TYR A 9 14.03 -6.99 8.67
N LYS A 10 14.86 -7.96 8.31
CA LYS A 10 14.71 -8.68 7.05
C LYS A 10 13.60 -9.71 7.15
N ARG A 11 12.84 -9.79 6.10
CA ARG A 11 11.81 -10.78 5.86
C ARG A 11 12.30 -12.20 6.19
N GLN A 12 11.63 -12.91 7.08
CA GLN A 12 12.02 -14.27 7.52
C GLN A 12 11.27 -15.41 6.82
N GLY A 13 10.30 -15.12 5.97
CA GLY A 13 9.52 -16.15 5.28
C GLY A 13 8.82 -15.62 4.03
N PHE A 14 8.11 -16.49 3.33
CA PHE A 14 7.37 -16.10 2.13
C PHE A 14 6.26 -15.08 2.44
N VAL A 15 5.48 -15.32 3.50
CA VAL A 15 4.46 -14.39 3.98
C VAL A 15 5.08 -13.52 5.07
N SER A 16 5.79 -12.48 4.65
CA SER A 16 6.42 -11.53 5.57
C SER A 16 6.70 -10.22 4.83
N SER A 17 6.95 -9.14 5.56
CA SER A 17 7.25 -7.83 5.01
C SER A 17 8.46 -7.22 5.69
N ASN A 18 9.20 -6.41 4.96
CA ASN A 18 10.27 -5.60 5.54
C ASN A 18 9.66 -4.51 6.42
N ILE A 19 10.33 -4.21 7.51
CA ILE A 19 9.99 -3.10 8.40
C ILE A 19 11.15 -2.10 8.35
N HIS A 20 10.82 -0.84 8.12
CA HIS A 20 11.77 0.25 8.01
C HIS A 20 11.72 1.13 9.26
N SER A 21 12.87 1.70 9.63
CA SER A 21 12.91 2.63 10.75
C SER A 21 12.15 3.91 10.41
N PRO A 22 11.19 4.32 11.25
CA PRO A 22 10.51 5.61 11.09
C PRO A 22 11.31 6.78 11.66
N VAL A 23 12.46 6.51 12.28
CA VAL A 23 13.29 7.49 12.99
C VAL A 23 14.77 7.27 12.72
N SER A 24 15.57 8.34 12.85
CA SER A 24 17.02 8.27 12.89
C SER A 24 17.50 7.97 14.30
N GLY A 25 18.62 7.28 14.45
CA GLY A 25 19.19 6.98 15.76
C GLY A 25 19.99 5.67 15.78
N THR A 26 20.31 5.22 16.98
CA THR A 26 21.09 4.01 17.22
C THR A 26 20.23 2.92 17.85
N VAL A 27 20.30 1.69 17.33
CA VAL A 27 19.66 0.54 17.97
C VAL A 27 20.36 0.26 19.29
N SER A 28 19.67 0.46 20.41
CA SER A 28 20.22 0.24 21.74
C SER A 28 20.06 -1.23 22.17
N LYS A 29 18.91 -1.84 21.89
CA LYS A 29 18.67 -3.26 22.19
C LYS A 29 17.49 -3.84 21.43
N ILE A 30 17.40 -5.16 21.45
CA ILE A 30 16.19 -5.91 21.04
C ILE A 30 15.65 -6.56 22.30
N ASP A 31 14.41 -6.27 22.67
CA ASP A 31 13.81 -6.71 23.91
C ASP A 31 12.31 -7.01 23.76
N LYS A 32 11.70 -7.66 24.74
CA LYS A 32 10.26 -7.88 24.75
C LYS A 32 9.56 -6.70 25.41
N ILE A 33 8.67 -6.05 24.68
CA ILE A 33 7.87 -4.92 25.17
C ILE A 33 6.38 -5.26 25.02
N ALA A 34 5.57 -4.82 25.98
CA ALA A 34 4.13 -4.90 25.87
C ALA A 34 3.65 -3.98 24.72
N ASN A 35 2.94 -4.55 23.76
CA ASN A 35 2.28 -3.79 22.70
C ASN A 35 1.00 -3.10 23.22
N ALA A 36 0.28 -2.40 22.36
CA ALA A 36 -0.94 -1.68 22.74
C ALA A 36 -2.05 -2.57 23.34
N PHE A 37 -1.99 -3.88 23.12
CA PHE A 37 -2.92 -4.87 23.69
C PHE A 37 -2.39 -5.52 24.99
N GLY A 38 -1.26 -5.06 25.52
CA GLY A 38 -0.62 -5.64 26.71
C GLY A 38 0.11 -6.97 26.45
N ILE A 39 0.22 -7.39 25.19
CA ILE A 39 0.92 -8.63 24.81
C ILE A 39 2.40 -8.32 24.61
N TYR A 40 3.26 -9.08 25.28
CA TYR A 40 4.72 -8.94 25.12
C TYR A 40 5.17 -9.51 23.77
N SER A 41 5.73 -8.65 22.93
CA SER A 41 6.31 -9.01 21.63
C SER A 41 7.72 -8.46 21.49
N GLN A 42 8.51 -9.09 20.65
CA GLN A 42 9.87 -8.64 20.37
C GLN A 42 9.83 -7.27 19.69
N ALA A 43 10.63 -6.33 20.16
CA ALA A 43 10.73 -4.98 19.65
C ALA A 43 12.19 -4.56 19.52
N ILE A 44 12.46 -3.70 18.54
CA ILE A 44 13.74 -3.05 18.34
C ILE A 44 13.64 -1.67 18.99
N ILE A 45 14.53 -1.40 19.96
CA ILE A 45 14.57 -0.14 20.70
C ILE A 45 15.64 0.73 20.08
N ILE A 46 15.24 1.93 19.67
CA ILE A 46 16.10 2.90 19.02
C ILE A 46 16.20 4.15 19.88
N ASP A 47 17.40 4.51 20.26
CA ASP A 47 17.71 5.81 20.86
C ASP A 47 17.75 6.82 19.73
N THR A 48 16.75 7.69 19.68
CA THR A 48 16.53 8.60 18.55
C THR A 48 17.49 9.77 18.59
N GLU A 49 18.12 10.06 17.45
CA GLU A 49 19.03 11.17 17.27
C GLU A 49 18.96 11.70 15.84
N GLY A 50 18.83 13.01 15.69
CA GLY A 50 18.80 13.67 14.38
C GLY A 50 17.52 13.41 13.57
N ASP A 51 17.56 13.80 12.30
CA ASP A 51 16.54 13.55 11.29
C ASP A 51 17.23 13.25 9.94
N ASP A 52 18.11 12.26 9.97
CA ASP A 52 18.90 11.87 8.82
C ASP A 52 18.13 10.84 7.97
N TRP A 53 18.08 11.06 6.68
CA TRP A 53 17.48 10.17 5.71
C TRP A 53 18.57 9.43 4.93
N GLU A 54 18.27 8.21 4.52
CA GLU A 54 19.14 7.49 3.59
C GLU A 54 19.26 8.27 2.27
N GLU A 55 20.46 8.37 1.71
CA GLU A 55 20.77 9.17 0.51
C GLU A 55 19.96 8.77 -0.73
N TYR A 56 19.56 7.51 -0.82
CA TYR A 56 18.79 6.97 -1.95
C TYR A 56 17.28 7.19 -1.83
N ILE A 57 16.82 7.81 -0.76
CA ILE A 57 15.39 8.14 -0.58
C ILE A 57 15.07 9.42 -1.35
N ASP A 58 14.31 9.27 -2.42
CA ASP A 58 13.75 10.42 -3.12
C ASP A 58 12.61 11.03 -2.30
N ARG A 59 12.82 12.26 -1.86
CA ARG A 59 11.85 13.05 -1.08
C ARG A 59 11.16 14.12 -1.91
N THR A 60 11.33 14.09 -3.23
CA THR A 60 10.64 15.05 -4.10
C THR A 60 9.14 14.76 -4.11
N PRO A 61 8.30 15.80 -4.12
CA PRO A 61 6.85 15.60 -4.16
C PRO A 61 6.34 15.20 -5.56
N SER A 62 7.23 15.01 -6.53
CA SER A 62 6.85 14.66 -7.89
C SER A 62 6.34 13.23 -7.97
N LEU A 63 5.20 13.08 -8.64
CA LEU A 63 4.58 11.77 -8.88
C LEU A 63 5.06 11.21 -10.23
N GLU A 64 5.78 10.10 -10.20
CA GLU A 64 6.13 9.37 -11.42
C GLU A 64 4.89 8.69 -12.03
N LYS A 65 4.61 9.05 -13.29
CA LYS A 65 3.43 8.54 -14.01
C LYS A 65 3.78 7.47 -15.04
N GLU A 66 5.04 7.43 -15.46
CA GLU A 66 5.54 6.43 -16.40
C GLU A 66 6.16 5.25 -15.64
N ILE A 67 5.56 4.09 -15.85
CA ILE A 67 5.99 2.87 -15.19
C ILE A 67 6.94 2.11 -16.13
N ALA A 68 8.24 2.38 -16.02
CA ALA A 68 9.26 1.70 -16.83
C ALA A 68 9.53 0.26 -16.36
N LEU A 69 9.36 -0.03 -15.07
CA LEU A 69 9.67 -1.32 -14.45
C LEU A 69 8.84 -2.48 -15.04
N SER A 70 9.48 -3.63 -15.17
CA SER A 70 8.80 -4.90 -15.49
C SER A 70 7.95 -5.40 -14.30
N SER A 71 7.06 -6.37 -14.55
CA SER A 71 6.23 -7.00 -13.52
C SER A 71 7.05 -7.52 -12.34
N ASN A 72 8.14 -8.26 -12.61
CA ASN A 72 8.99 -8.81 -11.57
C ASN A 72 9.69 -7.72 -10.75
N GLU A 73 10.18 -6.67 -11.40
CA GLU A 73 10.83 -5.54 -10.72
C GLU A 73 9.84 -4.78 -9.84
N ILE A 74 8.59 -4.61 -10.29
CA ILE A 74 7.51 -4.01 -9.49
C ILE A 74 7.28 -4.84 -8.22
N ILE A 75 7.09 -6.17 -8.36
CA ILE A 75 6.85 -7.06 -7.23
C ILE A 75 8.02 -7.05 -6.25
N GLN A 76 9.26 -7.07 -6.76
CA GLN A 76 10.46 -6.97 -5.94
C GLN A 76 10.54 -5.64 -5.20
N LYS A 77 10.27 -4.52 -5.87
CA LYS A 77 10.29 -3.19 -5.25
C LYS A 77 9.22 -3.06 -4.17
N ILE A 78 8.00 -3.59 -4.40
CA ILE A 78 6.93 -3.67 -3.40
C ILE A 78 7.38 -4.48 -2.18
N ALA A 79 8.04 -5.63 -2.39
CA ALA A 79 8.55 -6.46 -1.31
C ALA A 79 9.68 -5.76 -0.52
N GLN A 80 10.61 -5.13 -1.22
CA GLN A 80 11.73 -4.38 -0.61
C GLN A 80 11.24 -3.21 0.23
N ASN A 81 10.26 -2.46 -0.28
CA ASN A 81 9.65 -1.33 0.43
C ASN A 81 8.66 -1.75 1.54
N GLY A 82 8.46 -3.03 1.77
CA GLY A 82 7.60 -3.51 2.85
C GLY A 82 6.13 -3.14 2.70
N ILE A 83 5.63 -2.97 1.47
CA ILE A 83 4.25 -2.54 1.22
C ILE A 83 3.27 -3.65 1.59
N VAL A 84 2.32 -3.31 2.44
CA VAL A 84 1.26 -4.20 2.95
C VAL A 84 -0.11 -3.59 2.71
N GLY A 85 -1.16 -4.41 2.80
CA GLY A 85 -2.53 -3.91 2.78
C GLY A 85 -2.87 -3.17 4.07
N LEU A 86 -3.48 -1.99 3.96
CA LEU A 86 -3.84 -1.15 5.09
C LEU A 86 -5.30 -1.29 5.54
N GLY A 87 -6.04 -2.25 4.98
CA GLY A 87 -7.42 -2.56 5.36
C GLY A 87 -7.54 -3.49 6.59
N GLY A 88 -6.59 -3.45 7.53
CA GLY A 88 -6.63 -4.13 8.82
C GLY A 88 -5.75 -5.39 8.93
N ALA A 89 -5.68 -6.23 7.90
CA ALA A 89 -4.93 -7.50 7.97
C ALA A 89 -3.42 -7.36 7.77
N THR A 90 -2.93 -6.20 7.33
CA THR A 90 -1.51 -5.94 7.00
C THR A 90 -0.84 -7.01 6.14
N PHE A 91 -1.62 -7.63 5.25
CA PHE A 91 -1.12 -8.73 4.42
C PHE A 91 -0.13 -8.20 3.36
N PRO A 92 1.03 -8.86 3.17
CA PRO A 92 2.07 -8.39 2.27
C PRO A 92 1.58 -8.32 0.81
N THR A 93 1.69 -7.14 0.19
CA THR A 93 1.16 -6.90 -1.16
C THR A 93 1.89 -7.72 -2.21
N HIS A 94 3.22 -7.90 -2.10
CA HIS A 94 3.98 -8.73 -3.04
C HIS A 94 3.50 -10.19 -3.08
N VAL A 95 3.00 -10.73 -1.96
CA VAL A 95 2.42 -12.08 -1.89
C VAL A 95 1.11 -12.14 -2.67
N LYS A 96 0.24 -11.13 -2.52
CA LYS A 96 -1.00 -11.02 -3.29
C LYS A 96 -0.74 -10.97 -4.81
N LEU A 97 0.36 -10.32 -5.20
CA LEU A 97 0.74 -10.16 -6.61
C LEU A 97 1.51 -11.37 -7.18
N THR A 98 1.73 -12.40 -6.38
CA THR A 98 2.40 -13.63 -6.79
C THR A 98 1.43 -14.83 -6.63
N PRO A 99 0.36 -14.90 -7.44
CA PRO A 99 -0.58 -16.01 -7.36
C PRO A 99 0.10 -17.34 -7.74
N PRO A 100 -0.42 -18.49 -7.28
CA PRO A 100 0.02 -19.80 -7.73
C PRO A 100 0.00 -19.90 -9.25
N LYS A 101 0.92 -20.65 -9.84
CA LYS A 101 1.10 -20.73 -11.30
C LYS A 101 -0.12 -21.22 -12.07
N GLU A 102 -0.99 -21.97 -11.40
CA GLU A 102 -2.24 -22.52 -11.96
C GLU A 102 -3.31 -21.43 -12.14
N PHE A 103 -3.20 -20.31 -11.39
CA PHE A 103 -4.17 -19.23 -11.42
C PHE A 103 -3.62 -18.06 -12.23
N LYS A 104 -4.32 -17.73 -13.31
CA LYS A 104 -4.03 -16.53 -14.12
C LYS A 104 -5.07 -15.46 -13.79
N PRO A 105 -4.71 -14.38 -13.11
CA PRO A 105 -5.62 -13.26 -12.92
C PRO A 105 -6.10 -12.71 -14.27
N THR A 106 -7.37 -12.39 -14.37
CA THR A 106 -7.96 -11.77 -15.57
C THR A 106 -8.35 -10.32 -15.33
N VAL A 107 -8.57 -9.98 -14.05
CA VAL A 107 -9.03 -8.67 -13.62
C VAL A 107 -8.44 -8.34 -12.24
N LEU A 108 -8.21 -7.05 -12.00
CA LEU A 108 -7.89 -6.52 -10.68
C LEU A 108 -9.15 -5.90 -10.07
N ILE A 109 -9.43 -6.22 -8.82
CA ILE A 109 -10.49 -5.57 -8.04
C ILE A 109 -9.86 -4.82 -6.88
N VAL A 110 -10.09 -3.52 -6.81
CA VAL A 110 -9.68 -2.66 -5.70
C VAL A 110 -10.93 -2.37 -4.86
N ASN A 111 -10.89 -2.83 -3.62
CA ASN A 111 -11.95 -2.53 -2.67
C ASN A 111 -11.68 -1.16 -2.02
N ALA A 112 -12.48 -0.16 -2.39
CA ALA A 112 -12.48 1.17 -1.80
C ALA A 112 -13.81 1.44 -1.07
N THR A 113 -14.41 0.40 -0.48
CA THR A 113 -15.55 0.51 0.43
C THR A 113 -15.04 0.69 1.86
N GLU A 114 -15.63 1.62 2.56
CA GLU A 114 -15.30 1.96 3.94
C GLU A 114 -16.50 1.68 4.83
N CYS A 115 -16.55 0.42 5.28
CA CYS A 115 -17.76 -0.12 5.91
C CYS A 115 -17.89 0.19 7.42
N GLU A 116 -16.81 0.65 8.08
CA GLU A 116 -16.87 0.92 9.52
C GLU A 116 -17.51 2.28 9.80
N PRO A 117 -18.50 2.35 10.71
CA PRO A 117 -19.12 3.61 11.09
C PRO A 117 -18.08 4.62 11.61
N TYR A 118 -18.24 5.88 11.22
CA TYR A 118 -17.37 7.01 11.57
C TYR A 118 -15.94 6.99 11.04
N LEU A 119 -15.53 5.97 10.31
CA LEU A 119 -14.28 6.01 9.55
C LEU A 119 -14.48 6.75 8.23
N THR A 120 -13.54 7.63 7.91
CA THR A 120 -13.54 8.46 6.70
C THR A 120 -12.14 8.57 6.07
N ASP A 121 -11.24 7.68 6.44
CA ASP A 121 -9.85 7.71 5.99
C ASP A 121 -9.73 7.43 4.50
N ASP A 122 -10.41 6.40 4.00
CA ASP A 122 -10.42 6.06 2.58
C ASP A 122 -11.12 7.13 1.76
N HIS A 123 -12.20 7.72 2.29
CA HIS A 123 -12.89 8.84 1.63
C HIS A 123 -11.97 10.06 1.52
N ALA A 124 -11.30 10.45 2.59
CA ALA A 124 -10.34 11.54 2.60
C ALA A 124 -9.21 11.27 1.60
N LEU A 125 -8.64 10.05 1.58
CA LEU A 125 -7.59 9.66 0.65
C LEU A 125 -8.04 9.75 -0.81
N MET A 126 -9.26 9.32 -1.13
CA MET A 126 -9.82 9.43 -2.48
C MET A 126 -10.01 10.89 -2.93
N LEU A 127 -10.27 11.82 -2.02
CA LEU A 127 -10.41 13.25 -2.30
C LEU A 127 -9.05 13.96 -2.41
N GLU A 128 -8.12 13.65 -1.53
CA GLU A 128 -6.82 14.32 -1.44
C GLU A 128 -5.81 13.80 -2.48
N SER A 129 -5.85 12.49 -2.78
CA SER A 129 -4.85 11.82 -3.61
C SER A 129 -5.43 10.92 -4.72
N PRO A 130 -6.45 11.36 -5.47
CA PRO A 130 -7.13 10.52 -6.46
C PRO A 130 -6.21 10.05 -7.59
N GLU A 131 -5.26 10.88 -8.03
CA GLU A 131 -4.31 10.50 -9.08
C GLU A 131 -3.35 9.41 -8.62
N GLN A 132 -2.88 9.46 -7.37
CA GLN A 132 -2.01 8.44 -6.79
C GLN A 132 -2.71 7.08 -6.70
N ILE A 133 -3.99 7.07 -6.36
CA ILE A 133 -4.80 5.84 -6.30
C ILE A 133 -4.89 5.20 -7.70
N ILE A 134 -5.17 5.99 -8.73
CA ILE A 134 -5.29 5.48 -10.10
C ILE A 134 -3.93 4.98 -10.62
N ILE A 135 -2.84 5.69 -10.36
CA ILE A 135 -1.48 5.24 -10.72
C ILE A 135 -1.13 3.96 -9.96
N GLY A 136 -1.43 3.89 -8.67
CA GLY A 136 -1.24 2.68 -7.87
C GLY A 136 -1.99 1.48 -8.46
N CYS A 137 -3.26 1.67 -8.84
CA CYS A 137 -4.04 0.66 -9.53
C CYS A 137 -3.39 0.22 -10.85
N HIS A 138 -2.90 1.16 -11.66
CA HIS A 138 -2.20 0.88 -12.92
C HIS A 138 -0.89 0.11 -12.71
N ILE A 139 -0.12 0.42 -11.65
CA ILE A 139 1.07 -0.34 -11.25
C ILE A 139 0.70 -1.79 -10.94
N LEU A 140 -0.36 -2.00 -10.15
CA LEU A 140 -0.83 -3.35 -9.79
C LEU A 140 -1.31 -4.14 -11.01
N MET A 141 -2.03 -3.51 -11.95
CA MET A 141 -2.43 -4.13 -13.21
C MET A 141 -1.22 -4.62 -14.01
N LYS A 142 -0.18 -3.80 -14.10
CA LYS A 142 1.07 -4.16 -14.78
C LYS A 142 1.78 -5.31 -14.07
N ALA A 143 1.81 -5.30 -12.73
CA ALA A 143 2.45 -6.32 -11.93
C ALA A 143 1.86 -7.73 -12.15
N ILE A 144 0.55 -7.85 -12.33
CA ILE A 144 -0.15 -9.13 -12.53
C ILE A 144 -0.60 -9.38 -13.98
N HIS A 145 -0.16 -8.53 -14.92
CA HIS A 145 -0.46 -8.65 -16.36
C HIS A 145 -1.96 -8.63 -16.72
N VAL A 146 -2.78 -7.88 -16.00
CA VAL A 146 -4.19 -7.69 -16.33
C VAL A 146 -4.42 -6.39 -17.09
N LYS A 147 -5.47 -6.37 -17.91
CA LYS A 147 -5.84 -5.21 -18.74
C LYS A 147 -7.06 -4.47 -18.19
N GLN A 148 -7.71 -5.04 -17.17
CA GLN A 148 -8.96 -4.50 -16.62
C GLN A 148 -8.85 -4.43 -15.10
N ALA A 149 -9.28 -3.31 -14.54
CA ALA A 149 -9.42 -3.12 -13.10
C ALA A 149 -10.74 -2.43 -12.76
N TYR A 150 -11.31 -2.82 -11.65
CA TYR A 150 -12.50 -2.22 -11.08
C TYR A 150 -12.19 -1.67 -9.70
N ILE A 151 -12.51 -0.40 -9.45
CA ILE A 151 -12.41 0.23 -8.14
C ILE A 151 -13.83 0.39 -7.61
N GLY A 152 -14.21 -0.41 -6.61
CA GLY A 152 -15.52 -0.39 -5.99
C GLY A 152 -15.59 0.69 -4.92
N VAL A 153 -16.48 1.68 -5.07
CA VAL A 153 -16.67 2.80 -4.13
C VAL A 153 -18.14 2.87 -3.74
N GLU A 154 -18.44 3.10 -2.47
CA GLU A 154 -19.81 3.25 -2.01
C GLU A 154 -20.49 4.48 -2.62
N ASN A 155 -21.76 4.33 -3.00
CA ASN A 155 -22.53 5.35 -3.73
C ASN A 155 -22.91 6.59 -2.88
N ASN A 156 -22.67 6.57 -1.59
CA ASN A 156 -22.77 7.73 -0.69
C ASN A 156 -21.56 8.69 -0.82
N LYS A 157 -20.46 8.27 -1.49
CA LYS A 157 -19.23 9.05 -1.70
C LYS A 157 -19.17 9.60 -3.14
N ARG A 158 -20.20 10.38 -3.53
CA ARG A 158 -20.38 10.86 -4.91
C ARG A 158 -19.27 11.77 -5.40
N ASP A 159 -18.70 12.57 -4.52
CA ASP A 159 -17.57 13.46 -4.75
C ASP A 159 -16.30 12.67 -5.10
N ALA A 160 -15.96 11.68 -4.30
CA ALA A 160 -14.83 10.78 -4.56
C ALA A 160 -15.01 10.00 -5.88
N ILE A 161 -16.20 9.46 -6.14
CA ILE A 161 -16.53 8.77 -7.39
C ILE A 161 -16.30 9.68 -8.59
N ALA A 162 -16.74 10.94 -8.52
CA ALA A 162 -16.57 11.90 -9.63
C ALA A 162 -15.09 12.21 -9.87
N LEU A 163 -14.30 12.42 -8.82
CA LEU A 163 -12.86 12.68 -8.90
C LEU A 163 -12.09 11.49 -9.48
N LEU A 164 -12.34 10.29 -8.94
CA LEU A 164 -11.67 9.08 -9.42
C LEU A 164 -12.01 8.78 -10.88
N LYS A 165 -13.28 8.94 -11.31
CA LYS A 165 -13.69 8.78 -12.72
C LYS A 165 -12.90 9.72 -13.62
N LYS A 166 -12.81 11.01 -13.26
CA LYS A 166 -12.05 12.01 -14.02
C LYS A 166 -10.57 11.64 -14.13
N GLN A 167 -9.97 11.09 -13.10
CA GLN A 167 -8.57 10.65 -13.17
C GLN A 167 -8.41 9.36 -13.99
N ALA A 168 -9.36 8.43 -13.87
CA ALA A 168 -9.34 7.15 -14.58
C ALA A 168 -9.43 7.32 -16.12
N GLU A 169 -10.02 8.42 -16.64
CA GLU A 169 -10.08 8.71 -18.08
C GLU A 169 -8.70 8.68 -18.76
N LYS A 170 -7.64 8.98 -18.03
CA LYS A 170 -6.26 8.97 -18.53
C LYS A 170 -5.63 7.57 -18.58
N TYR A 171 -6.26 6.58 -17.95
CA TYR A 171 -5.72 5.25 -17.75
C TYR A 171 -6.69 4.18 -18.25
N PRO A 172 -6.56 3.73 -19.50
CA PRO A 172 -7.45 2.72 -20.09
C PRO A 172 -7.51 1.43 -19.27
N GLY A 173 -8.71 0.89 -19.12
CA GLY A 173 -8.94 -0.35 -18.41
C GLY A 173 -9.21 -0.20 -16.92
N ILE A 174 -9.25 1.03 -16.37
CA ILE A 174 -9.66 1.28 -14.98
C ILE A 174 -11.09 1.84 -14.97
N GLU A 175 -11.99 1.17 -14.26
CA GLU A 175 -13.38 1.56 -14.12
C GLU A 175 -13.74 1.78 -12.65
N ILE A 176 -14.43 2.89 -12.36
CA ILE A 176 -14.95 3.21 -11.03
C ILE A 176 -16.38 2.72 -10.94
N VAL A 177 -16.62 1.75 -10.07
CA VAL A 177 -17.91 1.08 -9.90
C VAL A 177 -18.60 1.56 -8.62
N PRO A 178 -19.70 2.34 -8.75
CA PRO A 178 -20.49 2.72 -7.60
C PRO A 178 -21.19 1.50 -7.00
N LEU A 179 -20.94 1.22 -5.73
CA LEU A 179 -21.54 0.13 -4.99
C LEU A 179 -22.64 0.63 -4.06
N ARG A 180 -23.66 -0.19 -3.87
CA ARG A 180 -24.75 0.15 -2.94
C ARG A 180 -24.24 0.11 -1.50
N THR A 181 -24.38 1.23 -0.78
CA THR A 181 -24.04 1.28 0.64
C THR A 181 -24.98 0.37 1.43
N ARG A 182 -24.44 -0.68 1.98
CA ARG A 182 -25.13 -1.63 2.87
C ARG A 182 -24.11 -2.45 3.65
N TYR A 183 -24.52 -3.01 4.76
CA TYR A 183 -23.72 -3.91 5.57
C TYR A 183 -24.42 -5.26 5.71
N PRO A 184 -23.72 -6.41 5.45
CA PRO A 184 -22.39 -6.50 4.80
C PRO A 184 -22.43 -6.17 3.30
N GLN A 185 -21.29 -5.76 2.79
CA GLN A 185 -21.09 -5.50 1.36
C GLN A 185 -20.84 -6.79 0.58
#